data_2cb4561a923357c99f89bcbf60211f67
#
_entry.id   2cb4561a923357c99f89bcbf60211f67
#
_cell.length_a   1.000
_cell.length_b   1.000
_cell.length_c   1.000
_cell.angle_alpha   90.00
_cell.angle_beta   90.00
_cell.angle_gamma   90.00
#
_symmetry.space_group_name_H-M   'P 1'
#
loop_
_entity.id
_entity.type
_entity.pdbx_description
1 polymer ?
#
loop_
_entity_poly.entity_id
_entity_poly.type
_entity_poly.pdbx_seq_one_letter_code
_entity_poly.pdbx_strand_id
1 'polypeptide(L)'
;MIDIIGLLSSDGYIMVNKRLSRLYGLDAAVMVGELCAEYIYYNKNNQLTDDNGFYSTQANIEENTTLNEYAQRKALKILQDANIIKIKKEWFIIR
;
A
#
# COMPACT_ATOMS: atom_id res chain seq x y z
N MET A 1 23.44 -18.36 4.14
CA MET A 1 23.11 -17.92 2.76
C MET A 1 21.60 -17.92 2.59
N ILE A 2 21.06 -16.87 1.96
CA ILE A 2 19.63 -16.79 1.70
C ILE A 2 19.29 -17.61 0.47
N ASP A 3 18.32 -18.51 0.60
CA ASP A 3 17.76 -19.23 -0.54
C ASP A 3 16.74 -18.31 -1.23
N ILE A 4 17.15 -17.72 -2.34
CA ILE A 4 16.33 -16.73 -3.05
C ILE A 4 15.00 -17.33 -3.53
N ILE A 5 15.04 -18.53 -4.08
CA ILE A 5 13.81 -19.16 -4.58
C ILE A 5 12.86 -19.49 -3.44
N GLY A 6 13.37 -20.03 -2.35
CA GLY A 6 12.56 -20.29 -1.16
C GLY A 6 11.98 -19.03 -0.56
N LEU A 7 12.77 -17.96 -0.50
CA LEU A 7 12.32 -16.68 0.02
C LEU A 7 11.20 -16.10 -0.85
N LEU A 8 11.35 -16.15 -2.17
CA LEU A 8 10.33 -15.63 -3.09
C LEU A 8 9.06 -16.48 -3.12
N SER A 9 9.15 -17.73 -2.69
CA SER A 9 7.99 -18.63 -2.62
C SER A 9 7.25 -18.54 -1.29
N SER A 10 7.79 -17.79 -0.33
CA SER A 10 7.16 -17.62 0.98
C SER A 10 6.21 -16.41 0.97
N ASP A 11 5.51 -16.21 2.09
CA ASP A 11 4.70 -15.01 2.30
C ASP A 11 5.60 -13.79 2.49
N GLY A 12 5.02 -12.61 2.47
CA GLY A 12 5.74 -11.39 2.83
C GLY A 12 6.25 -10.60 1.64
N TYR A 13 5.52 -10.57 0.55
CA TYR A 13 5.84 -9.70 -0.57
C TYR A 13 4.67 -8.80 -0.93
N ILE A 14 4.98 -7.75 -1.67
CA ILE A 14 4.00 -6.78 -2.13
C ILE A 14 3.73 -7.02 -3.61
N MET A 15 2.46 -7.05 -4.01
CA MET A 15 2.11 -7.13 -5.42
C MET A 15 2.25 -5.75 -6.05
N VAL A 16 3.08 -5.65 -7.07
CA VAL A 16 3.29 -4.41 -7.82
C VAL A 16 2.68 -4.56 -9.19
N ASN A 17 1.64 -3.79 -9.46
CA ASN A 17 0.97 -3.82 -10.75
C ASN A 17 1.80 -3.04 -11.77
N LYS A 18 2.17 -3.70 -12.87
CA LYS A 18 3.05 -3.10 -13.87
C LYS A 18 2.41 -1.89 -14.55
N ARG A 19 1.11 -1.93 -14.78
CA ARG A 19 0.41 -0.80 -15.42
C ARG A 19 0.39 0.42 -14.51
N LEU A 20 0.12 0.21 -13.23
CA LEU A 20 0.17 1.31 -12.25
C LEU A 20 1.58 1.89 -12.16
N SER A 21 2.60 1.03 -12.20
CA SER A 21 3.98 1.48 -12.17
C SER A 21 4.31 2.34 -13.38
N ARG A 22 3.85 1.95 -14.57
CA ARG A 22 4.08 2.74 -15.78
C ARG A 22 3.36 4.09 -15.75
N LEU A 23 2.16 4.12 -15.18
CA LEU A 23 1.34 5.35 -15.14
C LEU A 23 1.78 6.31 -14.06
N TYR A 24 2.13 5.82 -12.88
CA TYR A 24 2.30 6.66 -11.69
C TYR A 24 3.67 6.52 -11.03
N GLY A 25 4.51 5.63 -11.52
CA GLY A 25 5.83 5.38 -10.93
C GLY A 25 5.83 4.20 -9.98
N LEU A 26 7.01 3.66 -9.75
CA LEU A 26 7.18 2.44 -8.96
C LEU A 26 6.72 2.63 -7.50
N ASP A 27 7.10 3.76 -6.89
CA ASP A 27 6.75 4.00 -5.48
C ASP A 27 5.23 4.04 -5.29
N ALA A 28 4.51 4.68 -6.22
CA ALA A 28 3.05 4.72 -6.16
C ALA A 28 2.45 3.32 -6.33
N ALA A 29 3.00 2.53 -7.24
CA ALA A 29 2.52 1.16 -7.45
C ALA A 29 2.77 0.28 -6.22
N VAL A 30 3.94 0.43 -5.57
CA VAL A 30 4.24 -0.26 -4.32
C VAL A 30 3.26 0.16 -3.23
N MET A 31 2.99 1.45 -3.12
CA MET A 31 2.06 1.98 -2.13
C MET A 31 0.66 1.40 -2.31
N VAL A 32 0.15 1.35 -3.54
CA VAL A 32 -1.16 0.75 -3.82
C VAL A 32 -1.16 -0.74 -3.44
N GLY A 33 -0.09 -1.46 -3.78
CA GLY A 33 0.02 -2.88 -3.44
C GLY A 33 -0.07 -3.11 -1.94
N GLU A 34 0.65 -2.29 -1.17
CA GLU A 34 0.62 -2.40 0.30
C GLU A 34 -0.76 -2.04 0.86
N LEU A 35 -1.34 -0.93 0.40
CA LEU A 35 -2.65 -0.50 0.89
C LEU A 35 -3.73 -1.51 0.54
N CYS A 36 -3.68 -2.13 -0.62
CA CYS A 36 -4.62 -3.18 -0.99
C CYS A 36 -4.46 -4.41 -0.11
N ALA A 37 -3.23 -4.78 0.24
CA ALA A 37 -2.99 -5.90 1.15
C ALA A 37 -3.57 -5.61 2.53
N GLU A 38 -3.39 -4.39 3.03
CA GLU A 38 -3.97 -3.98 4.32
C GLU A 38 -5.49 -3.96 4.25
N TYR A 39 -6.07 -3.46 3.16
CA TYR A 39 -7.51 -3.46 2.96
C TYR A 39 -8.07 -4.89 3.03
N ILE A 40 -7.43 -5.83 2.34
CA ILE A 40 -7.88 -7.23 2.32
C ILE A 40 -7.83 -7.82 3.73
N TYR A 41 -6.77 -7.52 4.48
CA TYR A 41 -6.63 -7.99 5.86
C TYR A 41 -7.76 -7.45 6.75
N TYR A 42 -7.99 -6.15 6.71
CA TYR A 42 -9.03 -5.55 7.56
C TYR A 42 -10.43 -5.97 7.13
N ASN A 43 -10.67 -6.13 5.83
CA ASN A 43 -11.96 -6.61 5.34
C ASN A 43 -12.24 -8.04 5.82
N LYS A 44 -11.23 -8.90 5.77
CA LYS A 44 -11.36 -10.28 6.22
C LYS A 44 -11.67 -10.37 7.71
N ASN A 45 -11.18 -9.43 8.49
CA ASN A 45 -11.37 -9.39 9.93
C ASN A 45 -12.54 -8.50 10.37
N ASN A 46 -13.34 -8.02 9.45
CA ASN A 46 -14.49 -7.14 9.71
C ASN A 46 -14.09 -5.88 10.47
N GLN A 47 -12.96 -5.29 10.09
CA GLN A 47 -12.39 -4.12 10.76
C GLN A 47 -12.36 -2.86 9.88
N LEU A 48 -13.10 -2.87 8.77
CA LEU A 48 -13.25 -1.67 7.95
C LEU A 48 -14.31 -0.75 8.56
N THR A 49 -14.17 0.55 8.30
CA THR A 49 -15.21 1.51 8.69
C THR A 49 -16.43 1.38 7.77
N ASP A 50 -17.50 2.12 8.06
CA ASP A 50 -18.72 2.07 7.26
C ASP A 50 -18.48 2.48 5.80
N ASP A 51 -17.49 3.34 5.54
CA ASP A 51 -17.14 3.77 4.20
C ASP A 51 -15.94 2.99 3.64
N ASN A 52 -15.69 1.80 4.17
CA ASN A 52 -14.64 0.89 3.76
C ASN A 52 -13.23 1.44 3.99
N GLY A 53 -13.07 2.29 5.00
CA GLY A 53 -11.78 2.84 5.37
C GLY A 53 -11.03 1.94 6.34
N PHE A 54 -9.71 2.07 6.36
CA PHE A 54 -8.87 1.36 7.31
C PHE A 54 -7.76 2.29 7.81
N TYR A 55 -7.25 1.96 8.98
CA TYR A 55 -6.22 2.75 9.65
C TYR A 55 -4.83 2.21 9.31
N SER A 56 -3.91 3.12 8.98
CA SER A 56 -2.52 2.75 8.80
C SER A 56 -1.64 3.96 9.11
N THR A 57 -0.45 3.71 9.67
CA THR A 57 0.48 4.76 10.03
C THR A 57 1.64 4.83 9.04
N GLN A 58 2.29 5.98 8.98
CA GLN A 58 3.49 6.17 8.16
C GLN A 58 4.58 5.17 8.58
N ALA A 59 4.75 4.95 9.89
CA ALA A 59 5.75 4.02 10.39
C ALA A 59 5.46 2.57 9.96
N ASN A 60 4.19 2.16 10.02
CA ASN A 60 3.80 0.82 9.59
C ASN A 60 4.04 0.62 8.09
N ILE A 61 3.69 1.61 7.28
CA ILE A 61 3.90 1.55 5.84
C ILE A 61 5.40 1.51 5.52
N GLU A 62 6.20 2.30 6.22
CA GLU A 62 7.64 2.28 6.01
C GLU A 62 8.25 0.92 6.37
N GLU A 63 7.81 0.32 7.45
CA GLU A 63 8.29 -1.02 7.84
C GLU A 63 7.96 -2.05 6.78
N ASN A 64 6.77 -1.98 6.20
CA ASN A 64 6.31 -2.97 5.23
C ASN A 64 6.79 -2.72 3.81
N THR A 65 7.10 -1.48 3.44
CA THR A 65 7.47 -1.14 2.06
C THR A 65 8.89 -0.63 1.91
N THR A 66 9.53 -0.23 3.01
CA THR A 66 10.80 0.51 3.05
C THR A 66 10.73 1.91 2.41
N LEU A 67 9.56 2.37 2.03
CA LEU A 67 9.39 3.75 1.56
C LEU A 67 9.46 4.70 2.75
N ASN A 68 10.40 5.64 2.71
CA ASN A 68 10.53 6.62 3.79
C ASN A 68 9.40 7.65 3.71
N GLU A 69 9.35 8.55 4.70
CA GLU A 69 8.28 9.54 4.79
C GLU A 69 8.15 10.38 3.51
N TYR A 70 9.27 10.80 2.95
CA TYR A 70 9.26 11.62 1.73
C TYR A 70 8.67 10.83 0.55
N ALA A 71 9.13 9.60 0.34
CA ALA A 71 8.65 8.76 -0.75
C ALA A 71 7.17 8.43 -0.58
N GLN A 72 6.71 8.16 0.64
CA GLN A 72 5.30 7.91 0.92
C GLN A 72 4.46 9.13 0.61
N ARG A 73 4.88 10.30 1.07
CA ARG A 73 4.13 11.54 0.86
C ARG A 73 3.96 11.84 -0.62
N LYS A 74 5.04 11.66 -1.38
CA LYS A 74 5.02 11.88 -2.83
C LYS A 74 4.09 10.88 -3.53
N ALA A 75 4.19 9.60 -3.17
CA ALA A 75 3.34 8.55 -3.75
C ALA A 75 1.87 8.79 -3.42
N LEU A 76 1.57 9.13 -2.17
CA LEU A 76 0.20 9.38 -1.74
C LEU A 76 -0.41 10.57 -2.47
N LYS A 77 0.37 11.63 -2.69
CA LYS A 77 -0.12 12.78 -3.44
C LYS A 77 -0.50 12.39 -4.87
N ILE A 78 0.35 11.61 -5.54
CA ILE A 78 0.08 11.13 -6.89
C ILE A 78 -1.23 10.31 -6.91
N LEU A 79 -1.39 9.41 -5.96
CA LEU A 79 -2.56 8.53 -5.91
C LEU A 79 -3.84 9.28 -5.56
N GLN A 80 -3.76 10.28 -4.69
CA GLN A 80 -4.91 11.13 -4.38
C GLN A 80 -5.31 11.96 -5.59
N ASP A 81 -4.34 12.57 -6.27
CA ASP A 81 -4.60 13.38 -7.45
C ASP A 81 -5.22 12.56 -8.58
N ALA A 82 -4.85 11.28 -8.66
CA ALA A 82 -5.43 10.35 -9.64
C ALA A 82 -6.76 9.76 -9.18
N ASN A 83 -7.24 10.12 -8.00
CA ASN A 83 -8.50 9.65 -7.42
C ASN A 83 -8.53 8.13 -7.20
N ILE A 84 -7.36 7.54 -6.93
CA ILE A 84 -7.25 6.11 -6.63
C ILE A 84 -7.49 5.85 -5.15
N ILE A 85 -7.04 6.76 -4.29
CA ILE A 85 -7.24 6.66 -2.85
C ILE A 85 -7.77 7.98 -2.30
N LYS A 86 -8.39 7.89 -1.13
CA LYS A 86 -8.77 9.04 -0.35
C LYS A 86 -8.17 8.89 1.04
N ILE A 87 -7.57 9.94 1.56
CA ILE A 87 -6.96 9.94 2.90
C ILE A 87 -7.69 10.94 3.77
N LYS A 88 -8.06 10.51 4.99
CA LYS A 88 -8.61 11.36 6.01
C LYS A 88 -7.83 11.09 7.29
N LYS A 89 -6.88 11.98 7.61
CA LYS A 89 -5.91 11.77 8.68
C LYS A 89 -5.08 10.50 8.40
N GLU A 90 -5.15 9.50 9.27
CA GLU A 90 -4.44 8.24 9.07
C GLU A 90 -5.36 7.13 8.57
N TRP A 91 -6.53 7.50 8.05
CA TRP A 91 -7.50 6.58 7.48
C TRP A 91 -7.45 6.61 5.97
N PHE A 92 -7.42 5.44 5.36
CA PHE A 92 -7.29 5.28 3.92
C PHE A 92 -8.54 4.62 3.36
N ILE A 93 -9.01 5.13 2.22
CA ILE A 93 -10.11 4.54 1.47
C ILE A 93 -9.61 4.32 0.05
N ILE A 94 -9.69 3.07 -0.43
CA ILE A 94 -9.31 2.72 -1.79
C ILE A 94 -10.54 2.83 -2.66
N ARG A 95 -10.40 3.51 -3.79
CA ARG A 95 -11.52 3.74 -4.71
C ARG A 95 -11.55 2.77 -5.86
#